data_68cd676fbb1cd7bd8cd6758b27e9e4a9
#
_entry.id   68cd676fbb1cd7bd8cd6758b27e9e4a9
#
_cell.length_a   1.000
_cell.length_b   1.000
_cell.length_c   1.000
_cell.angle_alpha   90.00
_cell.angle_beta   90.00
_cell.angle_gamma   90.00
#
_symmetry.space_group_name_H-M   'P 1'
#
loop_
_entity.id
_entity.type
_entity.pdbx_description
1 polymer ?
#
loop_
_entity_poly.entity_id
_entity_poly.type
_entity_poly.pdbx_seq_one_letter_code
_entity_poly.pdbx_strand_id
1 'polypeptide(L)'
;MIEKYNAVKRIPSFDVDMSSTLKPVSFLNYAQEAANIHADYIGVGFDSMHVTRKGWVLARMHVIFHRLPKWRDHINVQSWHKGAAGFQFFRDFVVFDNESREQLISATTSWLVIDIDTRRLSKFPELVESDDKCIKEDVIAEQAPKITMPKEATPECVAVRDVTYSDLDMMGHVNNVKYTEWAMNAIELDVTTTRHLKELTINFNNEVKAGDSVELFRHKEEGEDGTLVYYIEGRVNGKSSFIEKLVF
;
A
#
# COMPACT_ATOMS: atom_id res chain seq x y z
N MET A 1 -25.09 11.97 -4.69
CA MET A 1 -24.06 11.95 -3.60
C MET A 1 -23.19 10.76 -3.86
N ILE A 2 -21.89 10.93 -3.90
CA ILE A 2 -20.96 9.81 -4.10
C ILE A 2 -20.95 8.93 -2.85
N GLU A 3 -20.87 7.62 -3.05
CA GLU A 3 -20.83 6.65 -1.96
C GLU A 3 -19.42 6.07 -1.83
N LYS A 4 -19.05 5.69 -0.60
CA LYS A 4 -17.83 4.92 -0.36
C LYS A 4 -17.97 3.55 -1.03
N TYR A 5 -16.87 3.03 -1.59
CA TYR A 5 -16.80 1.60 -1.84
C TYR A 5 -17.03 0.86 -0.52
N ASN A 6 -17.82 -0.18 -0.57
CA ASN A 6 -18.18 -0.95 0.60
C ASN A 6 -18.41 -2.40 0.22
N ALA A 7 -17.59 -3.31 0.73
CA ALA A 7 -17.71 -4.73 0.46
C ALA A 7 -17.45 -5.59 1.68
N VAL A 8 -18.34 -6.53 1.91
CA VAL A 8 -18.15 -7.58 2.94
C VAL A 8 -17.37 -8.74 2.33
N LYS A 9 -16.32 -9.17 3.04
CA LYS A 9 -15.49 -10.31 2.67
C LYS A 9 -15.35 -11.26 3.84
N ARG A 10 -15.34 -12.55 3.56
CA ARG A 10 -14.92 -13.58 4.52
C ARG A 10 -13.45 -13.88 4.29
N ILE A 11 -12.62 -13.88 5.35
CA ILE A 11 -11.18 -14.15 5.26
C ILE A 11 -10.93 -15.60 4.85
N PRO A 12 -10.35 -15.86 3.66
CA PRO A 12 -10.06 -17.21 3.19
C PRO A 12 -8.72 -17.73 3.77
N SER A 13 -8.50 -19.03 3.70
CA SER A 13 -7.32 -19.68 4.28
C SER A 13 -5.99 -19.28 3.63
N PHE A 14 -5.99 -18.92 2.35
CA PHE A 14 -4.77 -18.53 1.64
C PHE A 14 -4.31 -17.10 1.95
N ASP A 15 -5.16 -16.28 2.57
CA ASP A 15 -4.86 -14.89 2.95
C ASP A 15 -4.31 -14.76 4.38
N VAL A 16 -4.26 -15.86 5.13
CA VAL A 16 -3.75 -15.86 6.51
C VAL A 16 -2.37 -16.49 6.61
N ASP A 17 -1.66 -16.15 7.68
CA ASP A 17 -0.39 -16.75 8.06
C ASP A 17 -0.57 -18.06 8.85
N MET A 18 0.53 -18.61 9.35
CA MET A 18 0.55 -19.83 10.18
C MET A 18 -0.16 -19.68 11.54
N SER A 19 -0.39 -18.44 11.99
CA SER A 19 -1.16 -18.11 13.20
C SER A 19 -2.64 -17.88 12.90
N SER A 20 -3.08 -18.18 11.67
CA SER A 20 -4.43 -17.94 11.17
C SER A 20 -4.83 -16.46 11.17
N THR A 21 -3.86 -15.55 11.10
CA THR A 21 -4.05 -14.11 11.11
C THR A 21 -3.85 -13.54 9.71
N LEU A 22 -4.68 -12.57 9.30
CA LEU A 22 -4.60 -11.93 7.99
C LEU A 22 -3.20 -11.38 7.74
N LYS A 23 -2.59 -11.78 6.62
CA LYS A 23 -1.30 -11.22 6.20
C LYS A 23 -1.47 -9.75 5.77
N PRO A 24 -0.54 -8.85 6.13
CA PRO A 24 -0.56 -7.45 5.66
C PRO A 24 -0.69 -7.34 4.13
N VAL A 25 0.00 -8.19 3.39
CA VAL A 25 -0.06 -8.30 1.92
C VAL A 25 -1.49 -8.55 1.42
N SER A 26 -2.25 -9.39 2.12
CA SER A 26 -3.64 -9.69 1.73
C SER A 26 -4.56 -8.48 1.94
N PHE A 27 -4.35 -7.70 3.00
CA PHE A 27 -5.04 -6.41 3.16
C PHE A 27 -4.71 -5.45 2.01
N LEU A 28 -3.44 -5.35 1.61
CA LEU A 28 -3.03 -4.48 0.50
C LEU A 28 -3.69 -4.89 -0.84
N ASN A 29 -3.86 -6.19 -1.09
CA ASN A 29 -4.62 -6.70 -2.24
C ASN A 29 -6.09 -6.25 -2.17
N TYR A 30 -6.73 -6.34 -1.01
CA TYR A 30 -8.10 -5.86 -0.84
C TYR A 30 -8.22 -4.35 -1.03
N ALA A 31 -7.26 -3.58 -0.53
CA ALA A 31 -7.23 -2.14 -0.68
C ALA A 31 -7.03 -1.73 -2.16
N GLN A 32 -6.12 -2.40 -2.88
CA GLN A 32 -5.89 -2.15 -4.30
C GLN A 32 -7.16 -2.41 -5.11
N GLU A 33 -7.84 -3.52 -4.89
CA GLU A 33 -9.08 -3.85 -5.61
C GLU A 33 -10.22 -2.88 -5.25
N ALA A 34 -10.36 -2.52 -3.96
CA ALA A 34 -11.33 -1.52 -3.53
C ALA A 34 -11.09 -0.15 -4.18
N ALA A 35 -9.81 0.24 -4.35
CA ALA A 35 -9.43 1.47 -5.04
C ALA A 35 -9.81 1.42 -6.53
N ASN A 36 -9.53 0.32 -7.21
CA ASN A 36 -9.85 0.13 -8.62
C ASN A 36 -11.37 0.23 -8.87
N ILE A 37 -12.16 -0.55 -8.13
CA ILE A 37 -13.63 -0.56 -8.30
C ILE A 37 -14.23 0.81 -8.00
N HIS A 38 -13.77 1.47 -6.93
CA HIS A 38 -14.27 2.81 -6.62
C HIS A 38 -13.83 3.85 -7.64
N ALA A 39 -12.63 3.76 -8.21
CA ALA A 39 -12.16 4.65 -9.27
C ALA A 39 -13.02 4.51 -10.54
N ASP A 40 -13.42 3.28 -10.90
CA ASP A 40 -14.37 3.03 -12.02
C ASP A 40 -15.73 3.67 -11.72
N TYR A 41 -16.23 3.49 -10.49
CA TYR A 41 -17.52 4.05 -10.06
C TYR A 41 -17.56 5.58 -10.17
N ILE A 42 -16.47 6.28 -9.84
CA ILE A 42 -16.38 7.73 -9.96
C ILE A 42 -15.89 8.23 -11.34
N GLY A 43 -15.73 7.33 -12.30
CA GLY A 43 -15.39 7.64 -13.70
C GLY A 43 -13.93 8.02 -13.95
N VAL A 44 -13.01 7.58 -13.07
CA VAL A 44 -11.55 7.82 -13.17
C VAL A 44 -10.74 6.52 -13.05
N GLY A 45 -11.37 5.40 -13.37
CA GLY A 45 -10.74 4.09 -13.38
C GLY A 45 -9.87 3.85 -14.60
N PHE A 46 -9.39 2.60 -14.72
CA PHE A 46 -8.38 2.23 -15.71
C PHE A 46 -8.77 2.61 -17.14
N ASP A 47 -9.98 2.24 -17.60
CA ASP A 47 -10.39 2.46 -18.98
C ASP A 47 -10.50 3.95 -19.33
N SER A 48 -11.10 4.75 -18.45
CA SER A 48 -11.26 6.19 -18.65
C SER A 48 -9.90 6.91 -18.65
N MET A 49 -8.99 6.51 -17.79
CA MET A 49 -7.62 7.04 -17.73
C MET A 49 -6.82 6.64 -18.98
N HIS A 50 -6.97 5.42 -19.44
CA HIS A 50 -6.28 4.92 -20.63
C HIS A 50 -6.70 5.68 -21.91
N VAL A 51 -7.99 5.98 -22.07
CA VAL A 51 -8.50 6.82 -23.18
C VAL A 51 -7.83 8.19 -23.22
N THR A 52 -7.58 8.79 -22.04
CA THR A 52 -6.93 10.11 -21.94
C THR A 52 -5.40 10.03 -21.88
N ARG A 53 -4.80 8.85 -22.11
CA ARG A 53 -3.36 8.58 -22.03
C ARG A 53 -2.77 8.95 -20.67
N LYS A 54 -3.53 8.75 -19.60
CA LYS A 54 -3.11 8.98 -18.22
C LYS A 54 -3.06 7.68 -17.44
N GLY A 55 -2.29 7.67 -16.35
CA GLY A 55 -2.21 6.51 -15.45
C GLY A 55 -2.05 6.96 -14.01
N TRP A 56 -2.63 6.18 -13.10
CA TRP A 56 -2.44 6.34 -11.67
C TRP A 56 -1.11 5.73 -11.21
N VAL A 57 -0.39 6.47 -10.37
CA VAL A 57 0.81 5.97 -9.69
C VAL A 57 0.61 6.14 -8.18
N LEU A 58 0.65 5.05 -7.45
CA LEU A 58 0.69 5.07 -5.98
C LEU A 58 2.06 5.57 -5.54
N ALA A 59 2.07 6.71 -4.81
CA ALA A 59 3.30 7.31 -4.34
C ALA A 59 3.66 6.89 -2.92
N ARG A 60 2.64 6.84 -2.03
CA ARG A 60 2.83 6.49 -0.62
C ARG A 60 1.60 5.84 -0.05
N MET A 61 1.81 4.99 0.94
CA MET A 61 0.76 4.41 1.75
C MET A 61 1.20 4.36 3.22
N HIS A 62 0.29 4.66 4.13
CA HIS A 62 0.46 4.46 5.57
C HIS A 62 -0.72 3.68 6.09
N VAL A 63 -0.44 2.63 6.87
CA VAL A 63 -1.42 1.68 7.41
C VAL A 63 -1.22 1.55 8.91
N ILE A 64 -2.30 1.59 9.67
CA ILE A 64 -2.35 1.28 11.10
C ILE A 64 -3.18 0.02 11.28
N PHE A 65 -2.59 -0.99 11.87
CA PHE A 65 -3.24 -2.25 12.22
C PHE A 65 -3.66 -2.22 13.69
N HIS A 66 -4.92 -1.90 13.96
CA HIS A 66 -5.45 -1.90 15.33
C HIS A 66 -5.59 -3.34 15.84
N ARG A 67 -6.12 -4.22 15.00
CA ARG A 67 -6.19 -5.66 15.18
C ARG A 67 -6.26 -6.34 13.81
N LEU A 68 -5.48 -7.36 13.62
CA LEU A 68 -5.56 -8.16 12.39
C LEU A 68 -6.71 -9.18 12.49
N PRO A 69 -7.61 -9.24 11.50
CA PRO A 69 -8.66 -10.26 11.45
C PRO A 69 -8.07 -11.65 11.28
N LYS A 70 -8.86 -12.66 11.65
CA LYS A 70 -8.47 -14.06 11.58
C LYS A 70 -9.16 -14.80 10.45
N TRP A 71 -8.68 -15.97 10.14
CA TRP A 71 -9.35 -16.90 9.23
C TRP A 71 -10.82 -17.09 9.61
N ARG A 72 -11.71 -16.97 8.61
CA ARG A 72 -13.17 -17.05 8.68
C ARG A 72 -13.87 -15.82 9.24
N ASP A 73 -13.17 -14.83 9.76
CA ASP A 73 -13.81 -13.57 10.13
C ASP A 73 -14.48 -12.94 8.90
N HIS A 74 -15.60 -12.26 9.15
CA HIS A 74 -16.23 -11.41 8.14
C HIS A 74 -15.83 -9.95 8.39
N ILE A 75 -15.23 -9.36 7.39
CA ILE A 75 -14.78 -7.96 7.43
C ILE A 75 -15.56 -7.13 6.43
N ASN A 76 -15.68 -5.85 6.74
CA ASN A 76 -16.23 -4.84 5.84
C ASN A 76 -15.11 -3.91 5.41
N VAL A 77 -14.77 -3.91 4.11
CA VAL A 77 -13.73 -3.05 3.52
C VAL A 77 -14.39 -1.85 2.89
N GLN A 78 -13.97 -0.65 3.30
CA GLN A 78 -14.43 0.60 2.72
C GLN A 78 -13.27 1.38 2.13
N SER A 79 -13.53 2.13 1.04
CA SER A 79 -12.56 3.04 0.42
C SER A 79 -13.25 4.20 -0.27
N TRP A 80 -12.61 5.38 -0.24
CA TRP A 80 -13.09 6.57 -0.95
C TRP A 80 -11.96 7.51 -1.32
N HIS A 81 -12.18 8.26 -2.38
CA HIS A 81 -11.35 9.40 -2.73
C HIS A 81 -11.70 10.56 -1.79
N LYS A 82 -10.71 11.16 -1.12
CA LYS A 82 -10.93 12.22 -0.14
C LYS A 82 -10.53 13.62 -0.59
N GLY A 83 -10.04 13.72 -1.83
CA GLY A 83 -9.69 15.01 -2.44
C GLY A 83 -8.28 15.03 -3.00
N ALA A 84 -7.83 16.22 -3.39
CA ALA A 84 -6.54 16.45 -4.00
C ALA A 84 -5.87 17.72 -3.46
N ALA A 85 -4.52 17.77 -3.52
CA ALA A 85 -3.73 18.97 -3.27
C ALA A 85 -2.55 19.02 -4.24
N GLY A 86 -2.53 20.02 -5.10
CA GLY A 86 -1.54 20.16 -6.16
C GLY A 86 -1.61 19.02 -7.17
N PHE A 87 -0.57 18.19 -7.23
CA PHE A 87 -0.50 17.00 -8.08
C PHE A 87 -0.86 15.71 -7.33
N GLN A 88 -1.14 15.77 -6.04
CA GLN A 88 -1.43 14.61 -5.21
C GLN A 88 -2.94 14.43 -5.05
N PHE A 89 -3.36 13.17 -5.14
CA PHE A 89 -4.72 12.70 -4.91
C PHE A 89 -4.70 11.75 -3.72
N PHE A 90 -5.69 11.89 -2.83
CA PHE A 90 -5.71 11.15 -1.58
C PHE A 90 -6.89 10.18 -1.53
N ARG A 91 -6.63 9.02 -0.95
CA ARG A 91 -7.63 7.97 -0.75
C ARG A 91 -7.43 7.33 0.59
N ASP A 92 -8.52 7.09 1.29
CA ASP A 92 -8.52 6.36 2.54
C ASP A 92 -9.18 4.99 2.39
N PHE A 93 -8.79 4.12 3.32
CA PHE A 93 -9.35 2.79 3.49
C PHE A 93 -9.59 2.55 4.97
N VAL A 94 -10.67 1.85 5.27
CA VAL A 94 -10.95 1.35 6.60
C VAL A 94 -11.50 -0.06 6.52
N VAL A 95 -11.08 -0.91 7.42
CA VAL A 95 -11.62 -2.26 7.59
C VAL A 95 -12.29 -2.34 8.94
N PHE A 96 -13.54 -2.76 8.94
CA PHE A 96 -14.31 -3.04 10.15
C PHE A 96 -14.54 -4.53 10.29
N ASP A 97 -14.61 -5.01 11.52
CA ASP A 97 -15.30 -6.26 11.80
C ASP A 97 -16.77 -6.12 11.39
N ASN A 98 -17.28 -7.06 10.62
CA ASN A 98 -18.62 -6.92 10.05
C ASN A 98 -19.75 -7.02 11.09
N GLU A 99 -19.51 -7.72 12.19
CA GLU A 99 -20.49 -7.95 13.25
C GLU A 99 -20.40 -6.89 14.36
N SER A 100 -19.21 -6.76 14.97
CA SER A 100 -18.99 -5.82 16.08
C SER A 100 -18.86 -4.37 15.65
N ARG A 101 -18.56 -4.10 14.37
CA ARG A 101 -18.24 -2.78 13.82
C ARG A 101 -16.96 -2.17 14.39
N GLU A 102 -16.14 -2.97 15.06
CA GLU A 102 -14.80 -2.58 15.50
C GLU A 102 -13.93 -2.21 14.31
N GLN A 103 -13.22 -1.08 14.38
CA GLN A 103 -12.25 -0.68 13.37
C GLN A 103 -10.97 -1.51 13.52
N LEU A 104 -10.65 -2.28 12.49
CA LEU A 104 -9.56 -3.24 12.49
C LEU A 104 -8.29 -2.69 11.85
N ILE A 105 -8.44 -2.01 10.70
CA ILE A 105 -7.33 -1.45 9.92
C ILE A 105 -7.73 -0.09 9.39
N SER A 106 -6.79 0.86 9.46
CA SER A 106 -6.91 2.19 8.86
C SER A 106 -5.78 2.40 7.89
N ALA A 107 -6.05 3.00 6.73
CA ALA A 107 -4.98 3.34 5.80
C ALA A 107 -5.28 4.64 5.05
N THR A 108 -4.21 5.38 4.75
CA THR A 108 -4.23 6.55 3.88
C THR A 108 -3.19 6.43 2.79
N THR A 109 -3.50 6.93 1.60
CA THR A 109 -2.62 6.84 0.43
C THR A 109 -2.54 8.18 -0.30
N SER A 110 -1.40 8.41 -0.93
CA SER A 110 -1.23 9.50 -1.88
C SER A 110 -0.87 8.96 -3.27
N TRP A 111 -1.55 9.49 -4.27
CA TRP A 111 -1.46 9.08 -5.66
C TRP A 111 -1.04 10.26 -6.53
N LEU A 112 -0.43 9.95 -7.66
CA LEU A 112 -0.07 10.89 -8.70
C LEU A 112 -0.73 10.46 -10.01
N VAL A 113 -0.97 11.42 -10.90
CA VAL A 113 -1.34 11.12 -12.28
C VAL A 113 -0.15 11.42 -13.18
N ILE A 114 0.15 10.48 -14.06
CA ILE A 114 1.19 10.64 -15.09
C ILE A 114 0.59 10.54 -16.47
N ASP A 115 1.21 11.19 -17.42
CA ASP A 115 1.04 10.92 -18.85
C ASP A 115 1.83 9.64 -19.18
N ILE A 116 1.17 8.62 -19.74
CA ILE A 116 1.77 7.29 -19.95
C ILE A 116 2.81 7.26 -21.05
N ASP A 117 2.78 8.20 -21.99
CA ASP A 117 3.72 8.27 -23.10
C ASP A 117 5.00 8.98 -22.73
N THR A 118 4.87 10.13 -22.02
CA THR A 118 6.02 10.97 -21.62
C THR A 118 6.55 10.63 -20.24
N ARG A 119 5.82 9.87 -19.44
CA ARG A 119 6.12 9.50 -18.04
C ARG A 119 6.24 10.70 -17.10
N ARG A 120 5.68 11.84 -17.49
CA ARG A 120 5.69 13.08 -16.69
C ARG A 120 4.43 13.22 -15.86
N LEU A 121 4.54 13.94 -14.74
CA LEU A 121 3.38 14.32 -13.94
C LEU A 121 2.37 15.08 -14.80
N SER A 122 1.11 14.67 -14.71
CA SER A 122 -0.01 15.28 -15.41
C SER A 122 -0.97 15.90 -14.41
N LYS A 123 -1.53 17.05 -14.75
CA LYS A 123 -2.68 17.60 -14.03
C LYS A 123 -3.93 16.80 -14.40
N PHE A 124 -4.86 16.72 -13.46
CA PHE A 124 -6.15 16.07 -13.66
C PHE A 124 -7.27 16.95 -13.09
N PRO A 125 -7.57 18.08 -13.78
CA PRO A 125 -8.51 19.08 -13.30
C PRO A 125 -9.91 18.50 -13.09
N GLU A 126 -10.33 17.52 -13.90
CA GLU A 126 -11.65 16.86 -13.82
C GLU A 126 -11.90 16.18 -12.46
N LEU A 127 -10.87 15.92 -11.69
CA LEU A 127 -10.99 15.37 -10.33
C LEU A 127 -10.60 16.40 -9.26
N VAL A 128 -9.72 17.36 -9.57
CA VAL A 128 -9.31 18.42 -8.62
C VAL A 128 -10.45 19.42 -8.38
N GLU A 129 -11.18 19.76 -9.43
CA GLU A 129 -12.26 20.76 -9.42
C GLU A 129 -13.62 20.16 -9.05
N SER A 130 -13.71 18.85 -8.84
CA SER A 130 -14.94 18.08 -8.66
C SER A 130 -15.15 17.75 -7.17
N ASP A 131 -15.67 18.68 -6.38
CA ASP A 131 -16.05 18.42 -4.99
C ASP A 131 -17.12 17.31 -4.84
N ASP A 132 -17.87 17.06 -5.90
CA ASP A 132 -18.89 16.01 -5.97
C ASP A 132 -18.32 14.60 -6.12
N LYS A 133 -17.03 14.46 -6.43
CA LYS A 133 -16.33 13.18 -6.57
C LYS A 133 -15.47 12.80 -5.36
N CYS A 134 -15.50 13.58 -4.29
CA CYS A 134 -14.73 13.30 -3.09
C CYS A 134 -15.57 13.28 -1.82
N ILE A 135 -15.15 12.50 -0.84
CA ILE A 135 -15.71 12.45 0.51
C ILE A 135 -14.66 13.02 1.45
N LYS A 136 -14.91 14.22 1.99
CA LYS A 136 -14.00 14.94 2.89
C LYS A 136 -14.06 14.36 4.32
N GLU A 137 -13.61 13.12 4.44
CA GLU A 137 -13.53 12.39 5.71
C GLU A 137 -12.17 11.72 5.77
N ASP A 138 -11.49 11.88 6.90
CA ASP A 138 -10.17 11.31 7.16
C ASP A 138 -10.27 10.14 8.14
N VAL A 139 -9.72 8.98 7.76
CA VAL A 139 -9.51 7.84 8.68
C VAL A 139 -8.23 8.05 9.50
N ILE A 140 -7.22 8.61 8.85
CA ILE A 140 -5.96 9.04 9.45
C ILE A 140 -5.82 10.52 9.12
N ALA A 141 -5.63 11.37 10.16
CA ALA A 141 -5.60 12.82 9.99
C ALA A 141 -4.40 13.29 9.15
N GLU A 142 -3.25 12.63 9.33
CA GLU A 142 -2.04 12.95 8.58
C GLU A 142 -2.02 12.19 7.24
N GLN A 143 -1.40 12.82 6.25
CA GLN A 143 -1.12 12.15 4.98
C GLN A 143 -0.03 11.10 5.14
N ALA A 144 0.00 10.10 4.26
CA ALA A 144 1.08 9.11 4.24
C ALA A 144 2.46 9.79 4.17
N PRO A 145 3.31 9.62 5.20
CA PRO A 145 4.54 10.38 5.33
C PRO A 145 5.59 9.96 4.30
N LYS A 146 6.50 10.87 3.99
CA LYS A 146 7.74 10.51 3.31
C LYS A 146 8.69 9.89 4.34
N ILE A 147 9.15 8.68 4.05
CA ILE A 147 10.16 7.99 4.85
C ILE A 147 11.48 7.87 4.09
N THR A 148 12.55 7.77 4.82
CA THR A 148 13.91 7.52 4.29
C THR A 148 14.64 6.58 5.25
N MET A 149 15.67 5.90 4.77
CA MET A 149 16.58 5.19 5.65
C MET A 149 17.16 6.17 6.69
N PRO A 150 17.21 5.83 7.98
CA PRO A 150 17.83 6.69 8.99
C PRO A 150 19.26 7.06 8.63
N LYS A 151 19.70 8.26 8.96
CA LYS A 151 21.04 8.77 8.55
C LYS A 151 22.19 7.93 9.12
N GLU A 152 22.02 7.46 10.35
CA GLU A 152 23.02 6.65 11.05
C GLU A 152 22.87 5.15 10.79
N ALA A 153 21.92 4.76 9.91
CA ALA A 153 21.70 3.37 9.59
C ALA A 153 22.87 2.77 8.82
N THR A 154 23.19 1.54 9.16
CA THR A 154 24.11 0.68 8.41
C THR A 154 23.32 -0.51 7.83
N PRO A 155 22.55 -0.30 6.75
CA PRO A 155 21.67 -1.33 6.24
C PRO A 155 22.48 -2.47 5.62
N GLU A 156 22.08 -3.71 5.90
CA GLU A 156 22.65 -4.91 5.30
C GLU A 156 21.81 -5.39 4.11
N CYS A 157 22.47 -5.88 3.05
CA CYS A 157 21.78 -6.56 1.96
C CYS A 157 21.42 -7.98 2.43
N VAL A 158 20.13 -8.23 2.65
CA VAL A 158 19.65 -9.51 3.21
C VAL A 158 19.11 -10.45 2.15
N ALA A 159 18.77 -9.96 0.97
CA ALA A 159 18.30 -10.79 -0.14
C ALA A 159 18.44 -10.07 -1.48
N VAL A 160 18.49 -10.87 -2.55
CA VAL A 160 18.32 -10.41 -3.93
C VAL A 160 17.13 -11.17 -4.52
N ARG A 161 16.23 -10.44 -5.21
CA ARG A 161 15.01 -10.97 -5.81
C ARG A 161 15.00 -10.68 -7.30
N ASP A 162 15.06 -11.70 -8.13
CA ASP A 162 14.78 -11.58 -9.55
C ASP A 162 13.28 -11.46 -9.76
N VAL A 163 12.86 -10.52 -10.60
CA VAL A 163 11.46 -10.33 -10.94
C VAL A 163 10.97 -11.51 -11.77
N THR A 164 9.89 -12.15 -11.31
CA THR A 164 9.29 -13.33 -11.93
C THR A 164 7.86 -13.06 -12.38
N TYR A 165 7.26 -14.01 -13.12
CA TYR A 165 5.90 -13.89 -13.65
C TYR A 165 4.85 -13.50 -12.59
N SER A 166 4.92 -14.09 -11.40
CA SER A 166 3.94 -13.84 -10.33
C SER A 166 4.08 -12.48 -9.65
N ASP A 167 5.15 -11.74 -9.95
CA ASP A 167 5.36 -10.40 -9.40
C ASP A 167 4.73 -9.31 -10.26
N LEU A 168 4.42 -9.62 -11.53
CA LEU A 168 4.00 -8.63 -12.51
C LEU A 168 2.48 -8.40 -12.49
N ASP A 169 2.10 -7.15 -12.64
CA ASP A 169 0.73 -6.71 -12.86
C ASP A 169 0.37 -6.67 -14.36
N MET A 170 -0.86 -6.27 -14.68
CA MET A 170 -1.37 -6.15 -16.04
C MET A 170 -0.65 -5.10 -16.90
N MET A 171 0.14 -4.21 -16.28
CA MET A 171 0.96 -3.19 -16.96
C MET A 171 2.39 -3.68 -17.22
N GLY A 172 2.73 -4.89 -16.78
CA GLY A 172 4.08 -5.45 -16.90
C GLY A 172 5.10 -4.88 -15.91
N HIS A 173 4.62 -4.21 -14.87
CA HIS A 173 5.43 -3.75 -13.75
C HIS A 173 5.24 -4.67 -12.54
N VAL A 174 6.18 -4.63 -11.60
CA VAL A 174 5.98 -5.30 -10.31
C VAL A 174 4.78 -4.67 -9.60
N ASN A 175 3.82 -5.52 -9.23
CA ASN A 175 2.63 -5.08 -8.50
C ASN A 175 3.03 -4.45 -7.15
N ASN A 176 2.41 -3.31 -6.80
CA ASN A 176 2.72 -2.56 -5.59
C ASN A 176 2.70 -3.41 -4.31
N VAL A 177 1.84 -4.41 -4.25
CA VAL A 177 1.71 -5.30 -3.09
C VAL A 177 2.94 -6.21 -2.92
N LYS A 178 3.66 -6.51 -4.00
CA LYS A 178 4.85 -7.37 -3.98
C LYS A 178 6.02 -6.76 -3.20
N TYR A 179 6.12 -5.44 -3.19
CA TYR A 179 7.17 -4.77 -2.41
C TYR A 179 7.02 -5.08 -0.91
N THR A 180 5.79 -5.00 -0.38
CA THR A 180 5.51 -5.41 1.00
C THR A 180 5.71 -6.91 1.23
N GLU A 181 5.36 -7.78 0.26
CA GLU A 181 5.65 -9.21 0.36
C GLU A 181 7.15 -9.47 0.51
N TRP A 182 7.98 -8.80 -0.28
CA TRP A 182 9.43 -8.90 -0.21
C TRP A 182 9.98 -8.30 1.08
N ALA A 183 9.44 -7.17 1.54
CA ALA A 183 9.83 -6.54 2.79
C ALA A 183 9.53 -7.45 3.99
N MET A 184 8.32 -8.03 4.07
CA MET A 184 7.97 -8.99 5.12
C MET A 184 8.86 -10.24 5.10
N ASN A 185 9.23 -10.73 3.91
CA ASN A 185 10.14 -11.87 3.75
C ASN A 185 11.61 -11.54 4.10
N ALA A 186 11.97 -10.25 4.19
CA ALA A 186 13.29 -9.80 4.61
C ALA A 186 13.43 -9.63 6.14
N ILE A 187 12.34 -9.83 6.89
CA ILE A 187 12.28 -9.79 8.35
C ILE A 187 12.37 -11.23 8.88
N GLU A 188 12.93 -11.40 10.07
CA GLU A 188 13.07 -12.69 10.74
C GLU A 188 11.68 -13.33 10.96
N LEU A 189 11.56 -14.63 10.68
CA LEU A 189 10.29 -15.35 10.71
C LEU A 189 9.66 -15.35 12.11
N ASP A 190 10.46 -15.43 13.16
CA ASP A 190 9.97 -15.37 14.54
C ASP A 190 9.31 -14.01 14.86
N VAL A 191 9.87 -12.91 14.37
CA VAL A 191 9.26 -11.57 14.54
C VAL A 191 7.92 -11.51 13.82
N THR A 192 7.87 -11.87 12.53
CA THR A 192 6.66 -11.78 11.73
C THR A 192 5.53 -12.70 12.19
N THR A 193 5.86 -13.78 12.92
CA THR A 193 4.87 -14.77 13.40
C THR A 193 4.48 -14.60 14.87
N THR A 194 5.29 -13.91 15.68
CA THR A 194 5.02 -13.75 17.13
C THR A 194 4.71 -12.32 17.53
N ARG A 195 5.10 -11.34 16.73
CA ARG A 195 4.85 -9.92 17.01
C ARG A 195 3.68 -9.41 16.19
N HIS A 196 2.91 -8.51 16.78
CA HIS A 196 1.84 -7.81 16.07
C HIS A 196 2.43 -6.65 15.27
N LEU A 197 2.23 -6.66 13.95
CA LEU A 197 2.53 -5.49 13.11
C LEU A 197 1.52 -4.39 13.43
N LYS A 198 2.00 -3.26 13.97
CA LYS A 198 1.19 -2.10 14.36
C LYS A 198 1.04 -1.11 13.22
N GLU A 199 2.15 -0.83 12.52
CA GLU A 199 2.18 0.17 11.46
C GLU A 199 3.02 -0.29 10.27
N LEU A 200 2.60 0.12 9.09
CA LEU A 200 3.33 -0.03 7.85
C LEU A 200 3.28 1.30 7.10
N THR A 201 4.44 1.79 6.68
CA THR A 201 4.53 2.94 5.77
C THR A 201 5.41 2.58 4.61
N ILE A 202 4.92 2.76 3.38
CA ILE A 202 5.71 2.51 2.17
C ILE A 202 5.72 3.73 1.26
N ASN A 203 6.90 4.03 0.70
CA ASN A 203 7.08 5.00 -0.38
C ASN A 203 7.57 4.27 -1.63
N PHE A 204 6.86 4.48 -2.74
CA PHE A 204 7.19 3.94 -4.05
C PHE A 204 8.00 4.99 -4.81
N ASN A 205 9.27 4.72 -5.06
CA ASN A 205 10.22 5.68 -5.62
C ASN A 205 10.43 5.50 -7.12
N ASN A 206 10.62 4.25 -7.56
CA ASN A 206 10.82 3.89 -8.96
C ASN A 206 10.15 2.55 -9.29
N GLU A 207 9.62 2.44 -10.50
CA GLU A 207 9.05 1.19 -11.00
C GLU A 207 10.13 0.11 -11.17
N VAL A 208 9.73 -1.11 -10.89
CA VAL A 208 10.52 -2.33 -11.15
C VAL A 208 9.80 -3.15 -12.23
N LYS A 209 10.55 -3.76 -13.14
CA LYS A 209 10.04 -4.43 -14.34
C LYS A 209 10.57 -5.85 -14.48
N ALA A 210 9.99 -6.58 -15.40
CA ALA A 210 10.51 -7.88 -15.82
C ALA A 210 11.98 -7.77 -16.25
N GLY A 211 12.81 -8.67 -15.73
CA GLY A 211 14.25 -8.70 -15.98
C GLY A 211 15.10 -7.89 -14.99
N ASP A 212 14.47 -7.13 -14.09
CA ASP A 212 15.19 -6.48 -13.00
C ASP A 212 15.49 -7.47 -11.87
N SER A 213 16.61 -7.22 -11.15
CA SER A 213 16.92 -7.83 -9.86
C SER A 213 16.90 -6.76 -8.77
N VAL A 214 16.19 -7.02 -7.69
CA VAL A 214 16.02 -6.11 -6.55
C VAL A 214 16.87 -6.57 -5.38
N GLU A 215 17.82 -5.75 -4.96
CA GLU A 215 18.58 -5.93 -3.73
C GLU A 215 17.78 -5.39 -2.55
N LEU A 216 17.51 -6.20 -1.53
CA LEU A 216 16.78 -5.82 -0.32
C LEU A 216 17.73 -5.49 0.80
N PHE A 217 17.74 -4.24 1.20
CA PHE A 217 18.52 -3.70 2.30
C PHE A 217 17.64 -3.54 3.54
N ARG A 218 18.11 -4.10 4.66
CA ARG A 218 17.40 -4.05 5.94
C ARG A 218 18.20 -3.27 6.98
N HIS A 219 17.50 -2.43 7.73
CA HIS A 219 17.97 -1.83 8.98
C HIS A 219 16.91 -2.05 10.05
N LYS A 220 17.36 -2.41 11.27
CA LYS A 220 16.51 -2.69 12.43
C LYS A 220 16.87 -1.77 13.58
N GLU A 221 15.85 -1.21 14.20
CA GLU A 221 15.95 -0.47 15.46
C GLU A 221 15.09 -1.17 16.51
N GLU A 222 15.53 -1.10 17.76
CA GLU A 222 14.80 -1.62 18.92
C GLU A 222 14.64 -0.51 19.94
N GLY A 223 13.40 -0.15 20.27
CA GLY A 223 13.07 0.82 21.28
C GLY A 223 13.24 0.27 22.71
N GLU A 224 13.38 1.16 23.68
CA GLU A 224 13.48 0.80 25.10
C GLU A 224 12.25 0.04 25.62
N ASP A 225 11.09 0.24 25.02
CA ASP A 225 9.83 -0.46 25.30
C ASP A 225 9.70 -1.82 24.58
N GLY A 226 10.73 -2.25 23.87
CA GLY A 226 10.75 -3.48 23.07
C GLY A 226 10.03 -3.38 21.73
N THR A 227 9.65 -2.17 21.29
CA THR A 227 9.14 -1.93 19.94
C THR A 227 10.24 -2.17 18.91
N LEU A 228 9.94 -2.97 17.90
CA LEU A 228 10.87 -3.22 16.80
C LEU A 228 10.45 -2.38 15.59
N VAL A 229 11.41 -1.66 15.01
CA VAL A 229 11.21 -0.87 13.79
C VAL A 229 12.16 -1.38 12.72
N TYR A 230 11.59 -1.79 11.59
CA TYR A 230 12.35 -2.21 10.42
C TYR A 230 12.22 -1.18 9.31
N TYR A 231 13.34 -0.89 8.66
CA TYR A 231 13.40 -0.16 7.40
C TYR A 231 13.91 -1.13 6.34
N ILE A 232 13.08 -1.40 5.34
CA ILE A 232 13.41 -2.26 4.20
C ILE A 232 13.43 -1.41 2.93
N GLU A 233 14.57 -1.37 2.26
CA GLU A 233 14.70 -0.64 1.00
C GLU A 233 15.05 -1.61 -0.12
N GLY A 234 14.27 -1.59 -1.19
CA GLY A 234 14.58 -2.31 -2.42
C GLY A 234 15.31 -1.40 -3.41
N ARG A 235 16.42 -1.89 -3.97
CA ARG A 235 17.22 -1.16 -4.94
C ARG A 235 17.40 -1.96 -6.23
N VAL A 236 17.29 -1.27 -7.35
CA VAL A 236 17.65 -1.80 -8.68
C VAL A 236 18.81 -0.96 -9.21
N ASN A 237 19.94 -1.60 -9.54
CA ASN A 237 21.16 -0.92 -10.01
C ASN A 237 21.57 0.25 -9.08
N GLY A 238 21.51 0.06 -7.77
CA GLY A 238 21.85 1.04 -6.74
C GLY A 238 20.84 2.18 -6.54
N LYS A 239 19.72 2.22 -7.28
CA LYS A 239 18.66 3.22 -7.13
C LYS A 239 17.51 2.64 -6.31
N SER A 240 17.03 3.42 -5.33
CA SER A 240 15.87 3.06 -4.51
C SER A 240 14.62 2.91 -5.35
N SER A 241 14.00 1.73 -5.34
CA SER A 241 12.72 1.46 -5.97
C SER A 241 11.57 1.67 -4.98
N PHE A 242 11.78 1.26 -3.74
CA PHE A 242 10.86 1.52 -2.65
C PHE A 242 11.60 1.58 -1.32
N ILE A 243 10.97 2.17 -0.34
CA ILE A 243 11.37 2.03 1.06
C ILE A 243 10.12 1.81 1.91
N GLU A 244 10.21 0.88 2.86
CA GLU A 244 9.13 0.52 3.76
C GLU A 244 9.60 0.55 5.20
N LYS A 245 8.78 1.16 6.09
CA LYS A 245 8.95 1.16 7.53
C LYS A 245 7.87 0.29 8.14
N LEU A 246 8.26 -0.69 8.95
CA LEU A 246 7.36 -1.61 9.65
C LEU A 246 7.61 -1.52 11.15
N VAL A 247 6.53 -1.39 11.95
CA VAL A 247 6.58 -1.24 13.41
C VAL A 247 5.83 -2.41 14.05
N PHE A 248 6.53 -3.18 14.88
CA PHE A 248 5.99 -4.33 15.61
C PHE A 248 5.89 -4.09 17.12
#